data_00756ae22d4f1b3acb318d45e2f94253
#
_entry.id   00756ae22d4f1b3acb318d45e2f94253
#
_cell.length_a   1.000
_cell.length_b   1.000
_cell.length_c   1.000
_cell.angle_alpha   90.00
_cell.angle_beta   90.00
_cell.angle_gamma   90.00
#
_symmetry.space_group_name_H-M   'P 1'
#
loop_
_entity.id
_entity.type
_entity.pdbx_description
1 polymer ?
#
loop_
_entity_poly.entity_id
_entity_poly.type
_entity_poly.pdbx_seq_one_letter_code
_entity_poly.pdbx_strand_id
1 'polypeptide(L)'
;MITSIFSFDDKRAKEVMVPRQDMVAIDINEPLEDYIDGILQSMHSKIPVYEGDIDNIIGVLSIKALTIEARKKSFEGLDIHSLLMAPYFVPENRRTDALFKEMQKNKTKLAILIDEYGGVAGMVT
;
A
#
# COMPACT_ATOMS: atom_id res chain seq x y z
N MET A 1 23.83 -11.88 20.97
CA MET A 1 24.18 -11.22 19.71
C MET A 1 23.70 -12.00 18.49
N ILE A 2 24.27 -13.15 18.23
CA ILE A 2 23.85 -14.01 17.11
C ILE A 2 22.39 -14.40 17.24
N THR A 3 21.95 -14.65 18.46
CA THR A 3 20.55 -14.98 18.74
C THR A 3 19.60 -13.89 18.29
N SER A 4 19.96 -12.63 18.51
CA SER A 4 19.14 -11.51 18.08
C SER A 4 19.02 -11.45 16.57
N ILE A 5 20.08 -11.74 15.86
CA ILE A 5 20.09 -11.76 14.41
C ILE A 5 19.17 -12.86 13.89
N PHE A 6 19.26 -14.04 14.49
CA PHE A 6 18.41 -15.16 14.09
C PHE A 6 16.94 -14.88 14.36
N SER A 7 16.64 -14.28 15.51
CA SER A 7 15.26 -13.92 15.84
C SER A 7 14.68 -12.94 14.84
N PHE A 8 15.50 -11.97 14.42
CA PHE A 8 15.07 -11.00 13.42
C PHE A 8 14.81 -11.66 12.07
N ASP A 9 15.71 -12.55 11.66
CA ASP A 9 15.61 -13.24 10.37
C ASP A 9 14.43 -14.20 10.31
N ASP A 10 13.96 -14.69 11.45
CA ASP A 10 12.84 -15.63 11.50
C ASP A 10 11.48 -14.94 11.37
N LYS A 11 11.43 -13.63 11.44
CA LYS A 11 10.15 -12.93 11.35
C LYS A 11 9.57 -13.02 9.96
N ARG A 12 8.26 -13.13 9.91
CA ARG A 12 7.50 -13.12 8.66
C ARG A 12 6.87 -11.77 8.45
N ALA A 13 6.55 -11.46 7.20
CA ALA A 13 5.97 -10.17 6.86
C ALA A 13 4.69 -9.89 7.65
N LYS A 14 3.88 -10.91 7.89
CA LYS A 14 2.64 -10.76 8.66
C LYS A 14 2.87 -10.28 10.08
N GLU A 15 4.06 -10.45 10.64
CA GLU A 15 4.38 -10.02 12.00
C GLU A 15 4.74 -8.55 12.08
N VAL A 16 5.08 -7.92 10.96
CA VAL A 16 5.49 -6.51 10.92
C VAL A 16 4.54 -5.65 10.09
N MET A 17 3.52 -6.24 9.51
CA MET A 17 2.59 -5.53 8.64
C MET A 17 1.63 -4.63 9.41
N VAL A 18 1.07 -3.66 8.70
CA VAL A 18 -0.15 -2.98 9.13
C VAL A 18 -1.30 -3.92 8.75
N PRO A 19 -2.07 -4.43 9.73
CA PRO A 19 -3.13 -5.39 9.40
C PRO A 19 -4.24 -4.75 8.58
N ARG A 20 -4.96 -5.59 7.86
CA ARG A 20 -6.02 -5.18 6.94
C ARG A 20 -6.96 -4.13 7.52
N GLN A 21 -7.44 -4.34 8.74
CA GLN A 21 -8.41 -3.44 9.37
C GLN A 21 -7.83 -2.08 9.72
N ASP A 22 -6.51 -1.96 9.78
CA ASP A 22 -5.83 -0.72 10.11
C ASP A 22 -5.25 -0.01 8.89
N MET A 23 -5.42 -0.57 7.70
CA MET A 23 -4.91 0.03 6.48
C MET A 23 -5.70 1.28 6.12
N VAL A 24 -4.96 2.32 5.69
CA VAL A 24 -5.57 3.47 5.04
C VAL A 24 -5.60 3.17 3.55
N ALA A 25 -6.79 3.02 2.99
CA ALA A 25 -6.97 2.66 1.59
C ALA A 25 -8.18 3.40 1.02
N ILE A 26 -8.26 3.47 -0.30
CA ILE A 26 -9.30 4.22 -1.01
C ILE A 26 -10.11 3.27 -1.87
N ASP A 27 -11.44 3.39 -1.84
CA ASP A 27 -12.30 2.74 -2.81
C ASP A 27 -12.43 3.67 -4.02
N ILE A 28 -12.01 3.22 -5.18
CA ILE A 28 -12.05 4.03 -6.42
C ILE A 28 -13.47 4.48 -6.77
N ASN A 29 -14.48 3.76 -6.29
CA ASN A 29 -15.87 4.10 -6.53
C ASN A 29 -16.38 5.24 -5.66
N GLU A 30 -15.65 5.60 -4.61
CA GLU A 30 -16.02 6.72 -3.75
C GLU A 30 -15.59 8.04 -4.39
N PRO A 31 -16.39 9.12 -4.24
CA PRO A 31 -15.96 10.41 -4.73
C PRO A 31 -14.69 10.89 -4.05
N LEU A 32 -13.80 11.50 -4.81
CA LEU A 32 -12.54 12.00 -4.29
C LEU A 32 -12.76 12.97 -3.12
N GLU A 33 -13.76 13.81 -3.21
CA GLU A 33 -14.06 14.82 -2.20
C GLU A 33 -14.39 14.22 -0.84
N ASP A 34 -14.83 12.96 -0.78
CA ASP A 34 -15.19 12.31 0.47
C ASP A 34 -13.97 11.87 1.28
N TYR A 35 -12.82 11.68 0.64
CA TYR A 35 -11.64 11.16 1.32
C TYR A 35 -10.37 11.99 1.17
N ILE A 36 -10.39 13.00 0.30
CA ILE A 36 -9.16 13.74 -0.04
C ILE A 36 -8.50 14.40 1.18
N ASP A 37 -9.30 15.01 2.06
CA ASP A 37 -8.76 15.68 3.23
C ASP A 37 -8.11 14.68 4.19
N GLY A 38 -8.75 13.54 4.41
CA GLY A 38 -8.21 12.50 5.27
C GLY A 38 -6.90 11.96 4.74
N ILE A 39 -6.80 11.77 3.44
CA ILE A 39 -5.59 11.28 2.80
C ILE A 39 -4.44 12.28 2.96
N LEU A 40 -4.71 13.55 2.69
CA LEU A 40 -3.67 14.58 2.79
C LEU A 40 -3.17 14.76 4.22
N GLN A 41 -4.04 14.49 5.21
CA GLN A 41 -3.68 14.59 6.61
C GLN A 41 -3.01 13.33 7.15
N SER A 42 -3.13 12.20 6.45
CA SER A 42 -2.67 10.90 6.96
C SER A 42 -1.15 10.77 6.99
N MET A 43 -0.43 11.62 6.29
CA MET A 43 1.03 11.63 6.20
C MET A 43 1.63 10.39 5.52
N HIS A 44 0.81 9.56 4.91
CA HIS A 44 1.30 8.47 4.09
C HIS A 44 1.69 8.99 2.72
N SER A 45 2.78 8.49 2.16
CA SER A 45 3.23 8.91 0.83
C SER A 45 2.54 8.12 -0.28
N LYS A 46 2.11 6.91 0.02
CA LYS A 46 1.45 6.02 -0.94
C LYS A 46 0.30 5.32 -0.27
N ILE A 47 -0.81 5.17 -1.00
CA ILE A 47 -2.04 4.61 -0.46
C ILE A 47 -2.58 3.57 -1.43
N PRO A 48 -2.92 2.36 -0.95
CA PRO A 48 -3.57 1.36 -1.79
C PRO A 48 -4.95 1.82 -2.25
N VAL A 49 -5.31 1.47 -3.47
CA VAL A 49 -6.63 1.78 -4.04
C VAL A 49 -7.28 0.47 -4.43
N TYR A 50 -8.53 0.30 -4.02
CA TYR A 50 -9.30 -0.91 -4.33
C TYR A 50 -10.61 -0.54 -5.02
N GLU A 51 -11.29 -1.54 -5.56
CA GLU A 51 -12.58 -1.33 -6.22
C GLU A 51 -13.62 -2.22 -5.57
N GLY A 52 -14.48 -1.61 -4.78
CA GLY A 52 -15.60 -2.28 -4.11
C GLY A 52 -15.22 -3.04 -2.85
N ASP A 53 -14.17 -3.81 -2.88
CA ASP A 53 -13.71 -4.66 -1.77
C ASP A 53 -12.20 -4.51 -1.61
N ILE A 54 -11.75 -4.44 -0.36
CA ILE A 54 -10.33 -4.30 -0.05
C ILE A 54 -9.49 -5.45 -0.63
N ASP A 55 -10.09 -6.61 -0.86
CA ASP A 55 -9.38 -7.73 -1.49
C ASP A 55 -9.12 -7.49 -2.97
N ASN A 56 -9.76 -6.48 -3.56
CA ASN A 56 -9.60 -6.15 -4.97
C ASN A 56 -8.75 -4.88 -5.13
N ILE A 57 -7.47 -4.98 -4.80
CA ILE A 57 -6.54 -3.86 -4.95
C ILE A 57 -6.23 -3.69 -6.44
N ILE A 58 -6.52 -2.50 -6.96
CA ILE A 58 -6.30 -2.20 -8.38
C ILE A 58 -5.05 -1.35 -8.62
N GLY A 59 -4.48 -0.79 -7.57
CA GLY A 59 -3.28 0.01 -7.74
C GLY A 59 -2.87 0.71 -6.46
N VAL A 60 -1.84 1.54 -6.57
CA VAL A 60 -1.32 2.35 -5.48
C VAL A 60 -1.27 3.80 -5.93
N LEU A 61 -1.78 4.70 -5.11
CA LEU A 61 -1.79 6.13 -5.41
C LEU A 61 -0.67 6.82 -4.66
N SER A 62 0.16 7.57 -5.39
CA SER A 62 1.16 8.44 -4.80
C SER A 62 0.51 9.77 -4.46
N ILE A 63 0.61 10.18 -3.19
CA ILE A 63 0.04 11.46 -2.75
C ILE A 63 0.74 12.62 -3.45
N LYS A 64 2.05 12.48 -3.69
CA LYS A 64 2.80 13.50 -4.42
C LYS A 64 2.27 13.66 -5.85
N ALA A 65 2.03 12.56 -6.54
CA ALA A 65 1.49 12.60 -7.89
C ALA A 65 0.10 13.20 -7.92
N LEU A 66 -0.73 12.84 -6.94
CA LEU A 66 -2.08 13.40 -6.81
C LEU A 66 -2.02 14.92 -6.66
N THR A 67 -1.15 15.40 -5.78
CA THR A 67 -1.02 16.83 -5.51
C THR A 67 -0.55 17.59 -6.76
N ILE A 68 0.41 17.03 -7.50
CA ILE A 68 0.91 17.65 -8.72
C ILE A 68 -0.20 17.77 -9.76
N GLU A 69 -0.94 16.69 -9.98
CA GLU A 69 -2.04 16.72 -10.96
C GLU A 69 -3.17 17.65 -10.55
N ALA A 70 -3.46 17.72 -9.25
CA ALA A 70 -4.49 18.62 -8.74
C ALA A 70 -4.14 20.09 -8.99
N ARG A 71 -2.85 20.41 -8.94
CA ARG A 71 -2.40 21.78 -9.23
C ARG A 71 -2.57 22.15 -10.70
N LYS A 72 -2.54 21.16 -11.59
CA LYS A 72 -2.70 21.40 -13.02
C LYS A 72 -4.15 21.45 -13.46
N LYS A 73 -5.00 20.54 -12.90
CA LYS A 73 -6.36 20.31 -13.42
C LYS A 73 -7.45 20.57 -12.40
N SER A 74 -7.11 20.92 -11.17
CA SER A 74 -8.02 20.91 -10.03
C SER A 74 -8.50 19.50 -9.68
N PHE A 75 -9.07 19.35 -8.47
CA PHE A 75 -9.53 18.03 -8.02
C PHE A 75 -10.73 17.53 -8.81
N GLU A 76 -11.52 18.41 -9.35
CA GLU A 76 -12.73 18.02 -10.10
C GLU A 76 -12.40 17.33 -11.42
N GLY A 77 -11.27 17.70 -12.03
CA GLY A 77 -10.86 17.11 -13.30
C GLY A 77 -9.93 15.93 -13.18
N LEU A 78 -9.69 15.45 -11.95
CA LEU A 78 -8.73 14.37 -11.73
C LEU A 78 -9.31 13.00 -12.08
N ASP A 79 -8.50 12.23 -12.79
CA ASP A 79 -8.79 10.82 -13.03
C ASP A 79 -7.81 9.99 -12.22
N ILE A 80 -8.30 9.43 -11.11
CA ILE A 80 -7.45 8.63 -10.21
C ILE A 80 -6.88 7.42 -10.92
N HIS A 81 -7.66 6.79 -11.82
CA HIS A 81 -7.19 5.63 -12.57
C HIS A 81 -5.88 5.92 -13.32
N SER A 82 -5.75 7.12 -13.88
CA SER A 82 -4.56 7.48 -14.67
C SER A 82 -3.32 7.66 -13.80
N LEU A 83 -3.49 7.84 -12.50
CA LEU A 83 -2.40 8.06 -11.56
C LEU A 83 -1.95 6.79 -10.84
N LEU A 84 -2.69 5.70 -10.98
CA LEU A 84 -2.40 4.47 -10.25
C LEU A 84 -1.11 3.82 -10.74
N MET A 85 -0.31 3.36 -9.78
CA MET A 85 0.86 2.53 -10.05
C MET A 85 0.51 1.07 -9.78
N ALA A 86 1.23 0.15 -10.43
CA ALA A 86 0.99 -1.27 -10.22
C ALA A 86 1.22 -1.65 -8.76
N PRO A 87 0.33 -2.43 -8.16
CA PRO A 87 0.53 -2.90 -6.80
C PRO A 87 1.59 -4.01 -6.77
N TYR A 88 2.30 -4.11 -5.65
CA TYR A 88 3.30 -5.15 -5.43
C TYR A 88 2.74 -6.11 -4.40
N PHE A 89 2.43 -7.33 -4.84
CA PHE A 89 1.83 -8.36 -3.98
C PHE A 89 2.89 -9.34 -3.50
N VAL A 90 2.82 -9.69 -2.22
CA VAL A 90 3.78 -10.59 -1.58
C VAL A 90 3.01 -11.53 -0.64
N PRO A 91 3.35 -12.82 -0.58
CA PRO A 91 2.75 -13.71 0.42
C PRO A 91 3.03 -13.22 1.84
N GLU A 92 2.04 -13.33 2.72
CA GLU A 92 2.19 -12.84 4.10
C GLU A 92 3.24 -13.60 4.90
N ASN A 93 3.59 -14.81 4.46
CA ASN A 93 4.60 -15.63 5.11
C ASN A 93 6.01 -15.37 4.60
N ARG A 94 6.21 -14.41 3.68
CA ARG A 94 7.54 -14.06 3.21
C ARG A 94 8.39 -13.58 4.39
N ARG A 95 9.64 -14.02 4.45
CA ARG A 95 10.56 -13.56 5.50
C ARG A 95 10.82 -12.07 5.34
N THR A 96 10.88 -11.36 6.47
CA THR A 96 11.03 -9.90 6.42
C THR A 96 12.35 -9.47 5.79
N ASP A 97 13.44 -10.20 6.05
CA ASP A 97 14.73 -9.86 5.45
C ASP A 97 14.69 -9.98 3.92
N ALA A 98 14.10 -11.05 3.41
CA ALA A 98 13.94 -11.24 1.97
C ALA A 98 13.02 -10.19 1.37
N LEU A 99 11.92 -9.88 2.05
CA LEU A 99 10.97 -8.88 1.59
C LEU A 99 11.63 -7.51 1.46
N PHE A 100 12.36 -7.08 2.50
CA PHE A 100 12.98 -5.77 2.47
C PHE A 100 14.05 -5.67 1.39
N LYS A 101 14.80 -6.74 1.14
CA LYS A 101 15.76 -6.77 0.04
C LYS A 101 15.08 -6.64 -1.30
N GLU A 102 13.96 -7.36 -1.50
CA GLU A 102 13.19 -7.27 -2.74
C GLU A 102 12.63 -5.87 -2.96
N MET A 103 12.06 -5.28 -1.91
CA MET A 103 11.50 -3.94 -2.00
C MET A 103 12.57 -2.92 -2.35
N GLN A 104 13.75 -3.04 -1.74
CA GLN A 104 14.86 -2.16 -2.03
C GLN A 104 15.36 -2.33 -3.46
N LYS A 105 15.49 -3.57 -3.91
CA LYS A 105 15.94 -3.88 -5.28
C LYS A 105 14.97 -3.34 -6.32
N ASN A 106 13.68 -3.49 -6.07
CA ASN A 106 12.62 -3.07 -6.99
C ASN A 106 12.22 -1.61 -6.80
N LYS A 107 12.82 -0.92 -5.83
CA LYS A 107 12.50 0.46 -5.47
C LYS A 107 11.03 0.65 -5.16
N THR A 108 10.44 -0.36 -4.54
CA THR A 108 9.04 -0.38 -4.13
C THR A 108 8.94 -0.01 -2.66
N LYS A 109 8.06 0.92 -2.33
CA LYS A 109 7.91 1.41 -0.95
C LYS A 109 6.67 0.90 -0.25
N LEU A 110 5.87 0.10 -0.93
CA LEU A 110 4.65 -0.45 -0.37
C LEU A 110 4.42 -1.84 -0.93
N ALA A 111 4.25 -2.82 -0.05
CA ALA A 111 3.94 -4.20 -0.43
C ALA A 111 2.59 -4.58 0.16
N ILE A 112 1.72 -5.16 -0.66
CA ILE A 112 0.43 -5.67 -0.23
C ILE A 112 0.61 -7.16 0.08
N LEU A 113 0.29 -7.57 1.30
CA LEU A 113 0.46 -8.95 1.73
C LEU A 113 -0.81 -9.75 1.46
N ILE A 114 -0.62 -10.90 0.85
CA ILE A 114 -1.71 -11.78 0.43
C ILE A 114 -1.72 -13.01 1.31
N ASP A 115 -2.89 -13.38 1.80
CA ASP A 115 -3.05 -14.57 2.61
C ASP A 115 -3.22 -15.82 1.73
N GLU A 116 -3.40 -16.96 2.37
CA GLU A 116 -3.49 -18.26 1.67
C GLU A 116 -4.73 -18.41 0.81
N TYR A 117 -5.72 -17.54 1.01
CA TYR A 117 -6.97 -17.56 0.24
C TYR A 117 -6.98 -16.53 -0.87
N GLY A 118 -5.88 -15.81 -1.05
CA GLY A 118 -5.79 -14.76 -2.06
C GLY A 118 -6.34 -13.41 -1.63
N GLY A 119 -6.76 -13.28 -0.37
CA GLY A 119 -7.25 -12.01 0.16
C GLY A 119 -6.12 -11.15 0.71
N VAL A 120 -6.41 -9.88 0.94
CA VAL A 120 -5.44 -8.94 1.50
C VAL A 120 -5.34 -9.14 3.00
N ALA A 121 -4.15 -9.48 3.48
CA ALA A 121 -3.89 -9.62 4.92
C ALA A 121 -3.48 -8.29 5.55
N GLY A 122 -2.73 -7.48 4.83
CA GLY A 122 -2.22 -6.22 5.31
C GLY A 122 -1.23 -5.63 4.33
N MET A 123 -0.42 -4.67 4.81
CA MET A 123 0.61 -4.06 3.97
C MET A 123 1.87 -3.76 4.77
N VAL A 124 2.99 -3.63 4.06
CA VAL A 124 4.28 -3.22 4.63
C VAL A 124 4.78 -2.01 3.84
N THR A 125 5.20 -0.99 4.56
CA THR A 125 5.76 0.22 3.96
C THR A 125 7.19 0.46 4.39
#